data_a6be6160a5e6a917922f6bbf81b43427
#
_entry.id   a6be6160a5e6a917922f6bbf81b43427
#
_cell.length_a   1.000
_cell.length_b   1.000
_cell.length_c   1.000
_cell.angle_alpha   90.00
_cell.angle_beta   90.00
_cell.angle_gamma   90.00
#
_symmetry.space_group_name_H-M   'P 1'
#
loop_
_entity.id
_entity.type
_entity.pdbx_description
1 polymer ?
#
loop_
_entity_poly.entity_id
_entity_poly.type
_entity_poly.pdbx_seq_one_letter_code
_entity_poly.pdbx_strand_id
1 'polypeptide(L)'
;MKTVTLVVGEGEGAERKSITVTCPSGAGKGLNRREMYTDARDISSTIDNRTLTDSEYNAQLTQRGLENLSDNVSTKSFEGKVETTRMYQYGEDFFMGDIVQIVNEYGIEGKSRVTEFIRSQNKEGVVSYPTFINVE
;
A
#
# COMPACT_ATOMS: atom_id res chain seq x y z
N MET A 1 -6.02 -0.05 5.46
CA MET A 1 -5.91 1.24 4.77
C MET A 1 -6.09 2.40 5.73
N LYS A 2 -5.17 3.35 5.77
CA LYS A 2 -5.26 4.60 6.53
C LYS A 2 -4.96 5.78 5.59
N THR A 3 -5.62 6.91 5.81
CA THR A 3 -5.54 8.06 4.89
C THR A 3 -5.09 9.34 5.58
N VAL A 4 -5.19 9.39 6.91
CA VAL A 4 -4.75 10.53 7.73
C VAL A 4 -4.06 10.00 8.97
N THR A 5 -2.95 10.62 9.35
CA THR A 5 -2.29 10.33 10.62
C THR A 5 -2.10 11.59 11.43
N LEU A 6 -2.35 11.48 12.74
CA LEU A 6 -1.91 12.45 13.73
C LEU A 6 -0.52 12.02 14.20
N VAL A 7 0.49 12.76 13.81
CA VAL A 7 1.88 12.53 14.22
C VAL A 7 2.16 13.39 15.45
N VAL A 8 2.64 12.76 16.51
CA VAL A 8 2.91 13.44 17.78
C VAL A 8 4.36 13.22 18.15
N GLY A 9 5.09 14.32 18.21
CA GLY A 9 6.52 14.37 18.44
C GLY A 9 6.93 14.32 19.91
N GLU A 10 8.13 14.84 20.20
CA GLU A 10 8.74 14.92 21.53
C GLU A 10 7.91 15.79 22.50
N GLY A 11 8.05 15.56 23.79
CA GLY A 11 7.40 16.30 24.87
C GLY A 11 6.43 15.46 25.69
N GLU A 12 5.72 16.09 26.61
CA GLU A 12 4.73 15.46 27.48
C GLU A 12 3.39 16.21 27.46
N GLY A 13 2.32 15.44 27.59
CA GLY A 13 0.97 15.99 27.73
C GLY A 13 0.55 16.89 26.57
N ALA A 14 -0.03 18.02 26.89
CA ALA A 14 -0.57 18.98 25.93
C ALA A 14 0.49 19.83 25.21
N GLU A 15 1.73 19.83 25.71
CA GLU A 15 2.84 20.61 25.12
C GLU A 15 3.53 19.86 23.95
N ARG A 16 3.15 18.62 23.71
CA ARG A 16 3.70 17.86 22.60
C ARG A 16 3.33 18.49 21.26
N LYS A 17 4.34 18.71 20.43
CA LYS A 17 4.11 19.16 19.05
C LYS A 17 3.42 18.05 18.26
N SER A 18 2.34 18.39 17.60
CA SER A 18 1.59 17.46 16.78
C SER A 18 1.23 18.09 15.44
N ILE A 19 1.24 17.27 14.41
CA ILE A 19 0.80 17.65 13.08
C ILE A 19 -0.13 16.58 12.50
N THR A 20 -1.02 17.01 11.63
CA THR A 20 -1.86 16.08 10.87
C THR A 20 -1.31 15.94 9.47
N VAL A 21 -1.01 14.72 9.06
CA VAL A 21 -0.51 14.38 7.73
C VAL A 21 -1.58 13.60 6.98
N THR A 22 -1.83 13.99 5.73
CA THR A 22 -2.81 13.35 4.87
C THR A 22 -2.11 12.65 3.71
N CYS A 23 -2.60 11.46 3.35
CA CYS A 23 -2.11 10.72 2.20
C CYS A 23 -2.21 11.56 0.91
N PRO A 24 -1.21 11.54 0.03
CA PRO A 24 -1.20 12.29 -1.24
C PRO A 24 -2.38 11.98 -2.16
N SER A 25 -3.00 10.80 -2.03
CA SER A 25 -4.19 10.40 -2.80
C SER A 25 -5.45 11.23 -2.54
N GLY A 26 -5.40 12.20 -1.62
CA GLY A 26 -6.51 13.13 -1.36
C GLY A 26 -7.67 12.58 -0.54
N ALA A 27 -7.61 11.37 -0.04
CA ALA A 27 -8.67 10.71 0.74
C ALA A 27 -8.74 11.20 2.21
N GLY A 28 -8.40 12.46 2.48
CA GLY A 28 -8.35 13.03 3.83
C GLY A 28 -9.68 13.54 4.39
N LYS A 29 -10.77 13.46 3.61
CA LYS A 29 -12.09 14.04 3.98
C LYS A 29 -13.23 13.06 3.74
N GLY A 30 -14.36 13.33 4.42
CA GLY A 30 -15.61 12.58 4.25
C GLY A 30 -15.49 11.11 4.65
N LEU A 31 -16.24 10.25 3.99
CA LEU A 31 -16.33 8.81 4.28
C LEU A 31 -15.02 8.04 4.00
N ASN A 32 -14.12 8.64 3.24
CA ASN A 32 -12.81 8.04 2.92
C ASN A 32 -11.72 8.39 3.94
N ARG A 33 -12.01 9.27 4.89
CA ARG A 33 -11.09 9.61 5.96
C ARG A 33 -10.99 8.45 6.97
N ARG A 34 -9.79 7.91 7.09
CA ARG A 34 -9.46 6.84 8.05
C ARG A 34 -8.22 7.24 8.82
N GLU A 35 -8.41 7.52 10.09
CA GLU A 35 -7.37 8.08 10.95
C GLU A 35 -6.50 7.00 11.58
N MET A 36 -5.25 7.36 11.84
CA MET A 36 -4.33 6.62 12.69
C MET A 36 -3.51 7.59 13.54
N TYR A 37 -2.88 7.05 14.55
CA TYR A 37 -1.94 7.75 15.41
C TYR A 37 -0.52 7.27 15.10
N THR A 38 0.42 8.20 14.98
CA THR A 38 1.84 7.93 14.82
C THR A 38 2.61 8.54 15.97
N ASP A 39 3.22 7.71 16.80
CA ASP A 39 4.14 8.18 17.84
C ASP A 39 5.52 8.46 17.21
N ALA A 40 5.98 9.69 17.38
CA ALA A 40 7.26 10.16 16.87
C ALA A 40 8.10 10.82 17.98
N ARG A 41 8.01 10.31 19.21
CA ARG A 41 8.78 10.80 20.36
C ARG A 41 10.29 10.59 20.21
N ASP A 42 10.68 9.65 19.37
CA ASP A 42 12.07 9.37 19.02
C ASP A 42 12.70 10.44 18.13
N ILE A 43 11.89 11.31 17.51
CA ILE A 43 12.39 12.44 16.73
C ILE A 43 12.68 13.59 17.69
N SER A 44 13.98 13.84 17.91
CA SER A 44 14.42 14.92 18.82
C SER A 44 14.31 16.29 18.15
N SER A 45 13.90 17.26 18.94
CA SER A 45 13.93 18.69 18.55
C SER A 45 15.34 19.28 18.54
N THR A 46 16.35 18.54 19.01
CA THR A 46 17.74 18.97 19.05
C THR A 46 18.64 17.93 18.38
N ILE A 47 19.42 18.38 17.39
CA ILE A 47 20.40 17.55 16.68
C ILE A 47 21.76 18.27 16.75
N ASP A 48 22.82 17.56 17.12
CA ASP A 48 24.20 18.06 17.19
C ASP A 48 24.33 19.39 17.98
N ASN A 49 23.70 19.47 19.14
CA ASN A 49 23.63 20.68 19.99
C ASN A 49 22.94 21.89 19.33
N ARG A 50 22.26 21.71 18.20
CA ARG A 50 21.43 22.71 17.55
C ARG A 50 19.96 22.40 17.76
N THR A 51 19.19 23.35 18.28
CA THR A 51 17.74 23.24 18.30
C THR A 51 17.20 23.49 16.91
N LEU A 52 16.39 22.56 16.42
CA LEU A 52 15.71 22.68 15.12
C LEU A 52 14.68 23.78 15.16
N THR A 53 14.50 24.47 14.05
CA THR A 53 13.35 25.37 13.88
C THR A 53 12.06 24.58 13.82
N ASP A 54 10.94 25.21 14.13
CA ASP A 54 9.62 24.57 14.05
C ASP A 54 9.33 24.01 12.65
N SER A 55 9.81 24.69 11.60
CA SER A 55 9.65 24.23 10.22
C SER A 55 10.43 22.95 9.95
N GLU A 56 11.69 22.87 10.39
CA GLU A 56 12.55 21.70 10.22
C GLU A 56 11.99 20.49 11.00
N TYR A 57 11.55 20.73 12.24
CA TYR A 57 10.97 19.69 13.06
C TYR A 57 9.66 19.15 12.48
N ASN A 58 8.77 20.05 12.04
CA ASN A 58 7.52 19.65 11.38
C ASN A 58 7.75 18.91 10.07
N ALA A 59 8.82 19.22 9.33
CA ALA A 59 9.19 18.47 8.14
C ALA A 59 9.55 17.00 8.46
N GLN A 60 10.29 16.77 9.56
CA GLN A 60 10.62 15.41 10.00
C GLN A 60 9.38 14.65 10.48
N LEU A 61 8.50 15.31 11.23
CA LEU A 61 7.22 14.70 11.62
C LEU A 61 6.34 14.36 10.40
N THR A 62 6.33 15.25 9.40
CA THR A 62 5.59 15.02 8.16
C THR A 62 6.13 13.81 7.41
N GLN A 63 7.45 13.69 7.29
CA GLN A 63 8.07 12.54 6.64
C GLN A 63 7.71 11.23 7.36
N ARG A 64 7.83 11.18 8.69
CA ARG A 64 7.43 10.01 9.48
C ARG A 64 5.96 9.65 9.27
N GLY A 65 5.10 10.66 9.22
CA GLY A 65 3.68 10.47 8.93
C GLY A 65 3.41 9.86 7.56
N LEU A 66 4.10 10.34 6.53
CA LEU A 66 3.99 9.81 5.17
C LEU A 66 4.52 8.37 5.06
N GLU A 67 5.64 8.05 5.71
CA GLU A 67 6.18 6.69 5.78
C GLU A 67 5.16 5.72 6.40
N ASN A 68 4.61 6.05 7.56
CA ASN A 68 3.60 5.21 8.21
C ASN A 68 2.29 5.12 7.42
N LEU A 69 1.91 6.15 6.68
CA LEU A 69 0.76 6.09 5.78
C LEU A 69 1.03 5.19 4.59
N SER A 70 2.26 5.21 4.03
CA SER A 70 2.63 4.34 2.91
C SER A 70 2.57 2.85 3.27
N ASP A 71 2.94 2.50 4.50
CA ASP A 71 2.83 1.12 5.00
C ASP A 71 1.38 0.66 5.21
N ASN A 72 0.45 1.61 5.29
CA ASN A 72 -0.97 1.36 5.51
C ASN A 72 -1.86 1.67 4.29
N VAL A 73 -1.29 1.66 3.09
CA VAL A 73 -2.01 1.88 1.83
C VAL A 73 -3.07 0.81 1.60
N SER A 74 -4.05 1.12 0.80
CA SER A 74 -5.02 0.14 0.31
C SER A 74 -4.37 -0.72 -0.75
N THR A 75 -4.21 -1.99 -0.46
CA THR A 75 -3.82 -2.99 -1.46
C THR A 75 -5.04 -3.79 -1.89
N LYS A 76 -5.19 -3.98 -3.19
CA LYS A 76 -6.15 -4.93 -3.75
C LYS A 76 -5.39 -6.23 -3.98
N SER A 77 -5.68 -7.26 -3.21
CA SER A 77 -5.10 -8.58 -3.38
C SER A 77 -6.10 -9.51 -4.06
N PHE A 78 -5.67 -10.20 -5.08
CA PHE A 78 -6.46 -11.23 -5.75
C PHE A 78 -5.80 -12.57 -5.52
N GLU A 79 -6.49 -13.42 -4.78
CA GLU A 79 -6.09 -14.80 -4.55
C GLU A 79 -7.16 -15.73 -5.10
N GLY A 80 -6.75 -16.74 -5.86
CA GLY A 80 -7.67 -17.72 -6.42
C GLY A 80 -7.15 -18.37 -7.69
N LYS A 81 -7.95 -19.29 -8.20
CA LYS A 81 -7.70 -19.93 -9.49
C LYS A 81 -8.25 -19.03 -10.58
N VAL A 82 -7.39 -18.69 -11.55
CA VAL A 82 -7.80 -17.97 -12.74
C VAL A 82 -8.10 -18.99 -13.83
N GLU A 83 -9.27 -18.93 -14.42
CA GLU A 83 -9.60 -19.76 -15.57
C GLU A 83 -8.97 -19.15 -16.82
N THR A 84 -7.96 -19.84 -17.34
CA THR A 84 -7.20 -19.40 -18.53
C THR A 84 -7.52 -20.21 -19.78
N THR A 85 -8.51 -21.11 -19.71
CA THR A 85 -8.76 -22.07 -20.77
C THR A 85 -9.81 -21.63 -21.78
N ARG A 86 -10.61 -20.62 -21.49
CA ARG A 86 -11.75 -20.23 -22.34
C ARG A 86 -11.56 -18.95 -23.13
N MET A 87 -10.92 -17.93 -22.54
CA MET A 87 -10.83 -16.62 -23.16
C MET A 87 -9.40 -16.15 -23.41
N TYR A 88 -8.48 -16.42 -22.44
CA TYR A 88 -7.09 -15.98 -22.55
C TYR A 88 -6.16 -17.12 -22.16
N GLN A 89 -5.24 -17.49 -23.04
CA GLN A 89 -4.33 -18.60 -22.84
C GLN A 89 -2.91 -18.09 -22.59
N TYR A 90 -2.29 -18.63 -21.51
CA TYR A 90 -0.87 -18.36 -21.28
C TYR A 90 -0.01 -18.95 -22.40
N GLY A 91 0.88 -18.13 -22.93
CA GLY A 91 1.75 -18.49 -24.05
C GLY A 91 1.20 -18.12 -25.43
N GLU A 92 -0.06 -17.66 -25.51
CA GLU A 92 -0.69 -17.12 -26.71
C GLU A 92 -1.11 -15.67 -26.51
N ASP A 93 -1.93 -15.40 -25.48
CA ASP A 93 -2.51 -14.07 -25.22
C ASP A 93 -1.72 -13.26 -24.19
N PHE A 94 -1.03 -13.93 -23.27
CA PHE A 94 -0.20 -13.27 -22.24
C PHE A 94 0.97 -14.15 -21.83
N PHE A 95 2.04 -13.50 -21.33
CA PHE A 95 3.31 -14.12 -20.98
C PHE A 95 3.77 -13.71 -19.58
N MET A 96 4.83 -14.36 -19.10
CA MET A 96 5.51 -14.01 -17.87
C MET A 96 5.98 -12.55 -17.90
N GLY A 97 5.63 -11.78 -16.86
CA GLY A 97 5.99 -10.38 -16.73
C GLY A 97 4.94 -9.39 -17.26
N ASP A 98 3.98 -9.86 -18.05
CA ASP A 98 2.91 -9.01 -18.57
C ASP A 98 2.00 -8.46 -17.47
N ILE A 99 1.47 -7.27 -17.72
CA ILE A 99 0.45 -6.67 -16.86
C ILE A 99 -0.91 -6.95 -17.47
N VAL A 100 -1.72 -7.69 -16.75
CA VAL A 100 -3.08 -8.06 -17.14
C VAL A 100 -4.11 -7.41 -16.21
N GLN A 101 -5.30 -7.19 -16.72
CA GLN A 101 -6.42 -6.75 -15.92
C GLN A 101 -7.19 -7.97 -15.44
N ILE A 102 -7.35 -8.09 -14.13
CA ILE A 102 -8.12 -9.15 -13.49
C ILE A 102 -9.40 -8.52 -12.93
N VAL A 103 -10.51 -9.22 -13.14
CA VAL A 103 -11.83 -8.85 -12.62
C VAL A 103 -12.35 -10.04 -11.82
N ASN A 104 -12.84 -9.80 -10.62
CA ASN A 104 -13.52 -10.85 -9.84
C ASN A 104 -15.01 -10.91 -10.18
N GLU A 105 -15.70 -11.90 -9.63
CA GLU A 105 -17.13 -12.13 -9.80
C GLU A 105 -18.03 -10.94 -9.36
N TYR A 106 -17.50 -10.05 -8.51
CA TYR A 106 -18.19 -8.85 -8.03
C TYR A 106 -17.87 -7.60 -8.85
N GLY A 107 -17.13 -7.72 -9.96
CA GLY A 107 -16.73 -6.60 -10.80
C GLY A 107 -15.60 -5.73 -10.23
N ILE A 108 -14.88 -6.21 -9.23
CA ILE A 108 -13.71 -5.50 -8.71
C ILE A 108 -12.54 -5.76 -9.64
N GLU A 109 -11.99 -4.70 -10.20
CA GLU A 109 -10.89 -4.75 -11.16
C GLU A 109 -9.56 -4.43 -10.49
N GLY A 110 -8.49 -5.04 -10.98
CA GLY A 110 -7.12 -4.72 -10.60
C GLY A 110 -6.14 -5.03 -11.72
N LYS A 111 -5.09 -4.21 -11.84
CA LYS A 111 -3.96 -4.50 -12.70
C LYS A 111 -2.98 -5.38 -11.95
N SER A 112 -2.58 -6.48 -12.56
CA SER A 112 -1.69 -7.44 -11.92
C SER A 112 -0.64 -7.92 -12.91
N ARG A 113 0.58 -8.13 -12.42
CA ARG A 113 1.67 -8.68 -13.21
C ARG A 113 1.74 -10.18 -13.01
N VAL A 114 1.92 -10.91 -14.09
CA VAL A 114 2.19 -12.37 -14.09
C VAL A 114 3.61 -12.60 -13.60
N THR A 115 3.75 -13.24 -12.43
CA THR A 115 5.06 -13.45 -11.80
C THR A 115 5.48 -14.90 -11.74
N GLU A 116 4.52 -15.81 -11.84
CA GLU A 116 4.80 -17.23 -11.79
C GLU A 116 3.77 -17.99 -12.64
N PHE A 117 4.18 -19.11 -13.18
CA PHE A 117 3.29 -20.00 -13.91
C PHE A 117 3.57 -21.44 -13.48
N ILE A 118 2.60 -22.03 -12.77
CA ILE A 118 2.70 -23.40 -12.27
C ILE A 118 1.90 -24.30 -13.20
N ARG A 119 2.54 -25.32 -13.75
CA ARG A 119 1.89 -26.38 -14.52
C ARG A 119 1.94 -27.68 -13.73
N SER A 120 0.78 -28.21 -13.40
CA SER A 120 0.64 -29.47 -12.68
C SER A 120 -0.06 -30.50 -13.56
N GLN A 121 0.43 -31.74 -13.55
CA GLN A 121 -0.19 -32.85 -14.25
C GLN A 121 -0.59 -33.92 -13.24
N ASN A 122 -1.84 -34.31 -13.26
CA ASN A 122 -2.39 -35.38 -12.44
C ASN A 122 -3.15 -36.38 -13.29
N LYS A 123 -3.79 -37.37 -12.66
CA LYS A 123 -4.58 -38.40 -13.38
C LYS A 123 -5.81 -37.82 -14.09
N GLU A 124 -6.25 -36.64 -13.74
CA GLU A 124 -7.42 -35.94 -14.28
C GLU A 124 -7.04 -35.00 -15.44
N GLY A 125 -5.75 -34.75 -15.64
CA GLY A 125 -5.26 -33.92 -16.74
C GLY A 125 -4.17 -32.94 -16.32
N VAL A 126 -3.91 -31.98 -17.22
CA VAL A 126 -2.94 -30.88 -16.98
C VAL A 126 -3.71 -29.65 -16.50
N VAL A 127 -3.28 -29.09 -15.40
CA VAL A 127 -3.84 -27.87 -14.83
C VAL A 127 -2.74 -26.82 -14.74
N SER A 128 -3.06 -25.61 -15.16
CA SER A 128 -2.12 -24.50 -15.19
C SER A 128 -2.63 -23.35 -14.32
N TYR A 129 -1.76 -22.80 -13.48
CA TYR A 129 -2.09 -21.73 -12.56
C TYR A 129 -1.08 -20.59 -12.71
N PRO A 130 -1.47 -19.46 -13.29
CA PRO A 130 -0.68 -18.25 -13.21
C PRO A 130 -0.82 -17.61 -11.82
N THR A 131 0.28 -17.08 -11.30
CA THR A 131 0.31 -16.29 -10.08
C THR A 131 0.44 -14.81 -10.45
N PHE A 132 -0.29 -13.96 -9.77
CA PHE A 132 -0.37 -12.53 -10.05
C PHE A 132 0.01 -11.70 -8.84
N ILE A 133 0.78 -10.65 -9.08
CA ILE A 133 1.06 -9.62 -8.07
C ILE A 133 0.44 -8.31 -8.55
N ASN A 134 -0.27 -7.62 -7.66
CA ASN A 134 -0.85 -6.32 -7.97
C ASN A 134 0.22 -5.32 -8.38
N VAL A 135 -0.08 -4.55 -9.40
CA VAL A 135 0.71 -3.40 -9.84
C VAL A 135 -0.18 -2.17 -9.65
N GLU A 136 0.28 -1.24 -8.82
CA GLU A 136 -0.37 0.07 -8.67
C GLU A 136 -0.15 0.95 -9.91
#